data_bc95f0d816da9f468fa0836793ce77ab
#
_entry.id   bc95f0d816da9f468fa0836793ce77ab
#
_cell.length_a   1.000
_cell.length_b   1.000
_cell.length_c   1.000
_cell.angle_alpha   90.00
_cell.angle_beta   90.00
_cell.angle_gamma   90.00
#
_symmetry.space_group_name_H-M   'P 1'
#
loop_
_entity.id
_entity.type
_entity.pdbx_description
1 polymer ?
#
loop_
_entity_poly.entity_id
_entity_poly.type
_entity_poly.pdbx_seq_one_letter_code
_entity_poly.pdbx_strand_id
1 'polypeptide(L)'
;MNNIIQNLTEQFAAFRAENPKVRIRDAARSLGVSEAQLVVTNDKNCRLKHDFENLLKEVNRLGYVTAITRNNHAVHERKGVYTKASFNGHVGLVANPDIDLRLFMNAWHSGFAVNEGDRKSLQFFDQSGEAVHKIYLTENSNLKAYEQLVSTYADHSPGEPIVAAASPAIINETPDDKIDIGGFQQAWTELKDTHEFFGMLNRFGVSRRQAMRLAPKGNAVEVFWPSVKSLLDEISEQNLDIMVFIGNRGCIQIHTGKANKLLQTGPWFNVLDPEFNMHLREDAIESVWRVKKPTNDGIVTSLELFDAEGNVIVQFFGKRKPRVPESIAWRKVVADYTIQK
;
A
#
# COMPACT_ATOMS: atom_id res chain seq x y z
N MET A 1 -30.79 6.71 -14.31
CA MET A 1 -29.33 6.60 -14.21
C MET A 1 -28.63 7.94 -14.36
N ASN A 2 -28.93 8.74 -15.39
CA ASN A 2 -28.33 10.08 -15.57
C ASN A 2 -28.53 11.04 -14.37
N ASN A 3 -29.67 11.03 -13.69
CA ASN A 3 -29.96 11.97 -12.59
C ASN A 3 -29.05 11.81 -11.36
N ILE A 4 -28.62 10.59 -11.03
CA ILE A 4 -27.78 10.35 -9.83
C ILE A 4 -26.35 10.83 -10.10
N ILE A 5 -25.79 10.49 -11.25
CA ILE A 5 -24.44 10.94 -11.64
C ILE A 5 -24.43 12.46 -11.84
N GLN A 6 -25.47 13.03 -12.47
CA GLN A 6 -25.58 14.47 -12.69
C GLN A 6 -25.65 15.21 -11.35
N ASN A 7 -26.46 14.76 -10.40
CA ASN A 7 -26.54 15.35 -9.06
C ASN A 7 -25.19 15.27 -8.33
N LEU A 8 -24.50 14.12 -8.38
CA LEU A 8 -23.18 13.98 -7.78
C LEU A 8 -22.14 14.88 -8.46
N THR A 9 -22.23 15.07 -9.78
CA THR A 9 -21.33 15.97 -10.53
C THR A 9 -21.50 17.41 -10.04
N GLU A 10 -22.75 17.88 -9.88
CA GLU A 10 -23.06 19.21 -9.38
C GLU A 10 -22.59 19.39 -7.93
N GLN A 11 -22.85 18.42 -7.05
CA GLN A 11 -22.38 18.44 -5.65
C GLN A 11 -20.87 18.48 -5.56
N PHE A 12 -20.17 17.67 -6.37
CA PHE A 12 -18.71 17.64 -6.36
C PHE A 12 -18.11 18.93 -6.93
N ALA A 13 -18.72 19.51 -7.97
CA ALA A 13 -18.29 20.80 -8.52
C ALA A 13 -18.44 21.93 -7.47
N ALA A 14 -19.57 21.99 -6.76
CA ALA A 14 -19.80 22.96 -5.69
C ALA A 14 -18.78 22.76 -4.55
N PHE A 15 -18.57 21.51 -4.09
CA PHE A 15 -17.58 21.19 -3.08
C PHE A 15 -16.16 21.63 -3.48
N ARG A 16 -15.78 21.39 -4.74
CA ARG A 16 -14.48 21.81 -5.29
C ARG A 16 -14.29 23.32 -5.36
N ALA A 17 -15.34 24.06 -5.67
CA ALA A 17 -15.30 25.52 -5.70
C ALA A 17 -14.98 26.09 -4.31
N GLU A 18 -15.55 25.51 -3.26
CA GLU A 18 -15.32 25.92 -1.87
C GLU A 18 -13.99 25.37 -1.31
N ASN A 19 -13.56 24.19 -1.80
CA ASN A 19 -12.43 23.44 -1.26
C ASN A 19 -11.43 23.05 -2.37
N PRO A 20 -10.78 23.99 -3.07
CA PRO A 20 -10.00 23.71 -4.28
C PRO A 20 -8.76 22.85 -4.04
N LYS A 21 -8.23 22.79 -2.82
CA LYS A 21 -7.02 22.05 -2.46
C LYS A 21 -7.29 20.67 -1.85
N VAL A 22 -8.55 20.34 -1.56
CA VAL A 22 -8.90 19.05 -0.96
C VAL A 22 -8.69 17.92 -1.97
N ARG A 23 -8.03 16.86 -1.54
CA ARG A 23 -7.79 15.68 -2.39
C ARG A 23 -9.11 14.94 -2.65
N ILE A 24 -9.23 14.32 -3.83
CA ILE A 24 -10.45 13.62 -4.26
C ILE A 24 -10.96 12.60 -3.23
N ARG A 25 -10.07 11.90 -2.54
CA ARG A 25 -10.42 10.95 -1.49
C ARG A 25 -11.11 11.62 -0.30
N ASP A 26 -10.60 12.75 0.14
CA ASP A 26 -11.17 13.48 1.28
C ASP A 26 -12.49 14.13 0.88
N ALA A 27 -12.59 14.60 -0.37
CA ALA A 27 -13.85 15.07 -0.95
C ALA A 27 -14.90 13.94 -1.01
N ALA A 28 -14.51 12.73 -1.45
CA ALA A 28 -15.38 11.57 -1.48
C ALA A 28 -15.93 11.23 -0.08
N ARG A 29 -15.04 11.20 0.92
CA ARG A 29 -15.44 10.99 2.32
C ARG A 29 -16.40 12.07 2.83
N SER A 30 -16.15 13.35 2.53
CA SER A 30 -17.01 14.47 2.93
C SER A 30 -18.39 14.41 2.25
N LEU A 31 -18.47 13.90 1.03
CA LEU A 31 -19.71 13.75 0.27
C LEU A 31 -20.42 12.40 0.52
N GLY A 32 -19.85 11.51 1.33
CA GLY A 32 -20.43 10.20 1.64
C GLY A 32 -20.45 9.23 0.45
N VAL A 33 -19.50 9.38 -0.48
CA VAL A 33 -19.37 8.55 -1.70
C VAL A 33 -17.98 7.94 -1.79
N SER A 34 -17.77 7.01 -2.73
CA SER A 34 -16.43 6.46 -2.99
C SER A 34 -15.61 7.37 -3.92
N GLU A 35 -14.29 7.18 -3.88
CA GLU A 35 -13.38 7.90 -4.77
C GLU A 35 -13.67 7.58 -6.25
N ALA A 36 -13.94 6.30 -6.57
CA ALA A 36 -14.31 5.88 -7.92
C ALA A 36 -15.60 6.55 -8.42
N GLN A 37 -16.59 6.78 -7.55
CA GLN A 37 -17.80 7.50 -7.90
C GLN A 37 -17.53 8.96 -8.27
N LEU A 38 -16.56 9.60 -7.62
CA LEU A 38 -16.15 10.96 -8.02
C LEU A 38 -15.35 10.97 -9.32
N VAL A 39 -14.56 9.92 -9.60
CA VAL A 39 -13.81 9.83 -10.87
C VAL A 39 -14.74 9.81 -12.08
N VAL A 40 -15.89 9.14 -12.00
CA VAL A 40 -16.83 9.07 -13.12
C VAL A 40 -17.64 10.34 -13.36
N THR A 41 -17.60 11.31 -12.44
CA THR A 41 -18.28 12.62 -12.66
C THR A 41 -17.57 13.49 -13.69
N ASN A 42 -16.32 13.19 -14.04
CA ASN A 42 -15.58 13.92 -15.07
C ASN A 42 -15.67 13.17 -16.42
N ASP A 43 -16.33 13.75 -17.38
CA ASP A 43 -16.56 13.21 -18.74
C ASP A 43 -15.28 13.03 -19.57
N LYS A 44 -14.16 13.68 -19.16
CA LYS A 44 -12.85 13.48 -19.76
C LYS A 44 -12.14 12.22 -19.29
N ASN A 45 -12.67 11.57 -18.27
CA ASN A 45 -12.14 10.29 -17.79
C ASN A 45 -12.69 9.14 -18.62
N CYS A 46 -11.86 8.16 -18.91
CA CYS A 46 -12.24 7.00 -19.69
C CYS A 46 -12.24 5.76 -18.80
N ARG A 47 -13.36 5.03 -18.76
CA ARG A 47 -13.42 3.72 -18.12
C ARG A 47 -12.58 2.73 -18.92
N LEU A 48 -11.89 1.83 -18.21
CA LEU A 48 -11.07 0.79 -18.80
C LEU A 48 -11.77 -0.56 -18.68
N LYS A 49 -11.57 -1.42 -19.68
CA LYS A 49 -12.04 -2.81 -19.67
C LYS A 49 -11.49 -3.55 -18.45
N HIS A 50 -12.23 -4.49 -17.93
CA HIS A 50 -11.79 -5.35 -16.83
C HIS A 50 -10.79 -6.42 -17.32
N ASP A 51 -9.74 -5.98 -17.97
CA ASP A 51 -8.61 -6.79 -18.46
C ASP A 51 -7.29 -6.22 -17.91
N PHE A 52 -7.27 -6.04 -16.59
CA PHE A 52 -6.17 -5.35 -15.92
C PHE A 52 -4.86 -6.10 -15.99
N GLU A 53 -4.87 -7.43 -16.01
CA GLU A 53 -3.63 -8.21 -16.14
C GLU A 53 -2.91 -7.93 -17.46
N ASN A 54 -3.62 -7.92 -18.58
CA ASN A 54 -3.03 -7.62 -19.86
C ASN A 54 -2.62 -6.15 -19.97
N LEU A 55 -3.45 -5.22 -19.45
CA LEU A 55 -3.08 -3.82 -19.39
C LEU A 55 -1.79 -3.61 -18.60
N LEU A 56 -1.65 -4.24 -17.43
CA LEU A 56 -0.47 -4.10 -16.56
C LEU A 56 0.80 -4.71 -17.19
N LYS A 57 0.68 -5.72 -18.04
CA LYS A 57 1.82 -6.26 -18.83
C LYS A 57 2.37 -5.25 -19.84
N GLU A 58 1.57 -4.24 -20.22
CA GLU A 58 1.94 -3.20 -21.18
C GLU A 58 2.34 -1.87 -20.56
N VAL A 59 2.12 -1.69 -19.26
CA VAL A 59 2.42 -0.42 -18.53
C VAL A 59 3.91 -0.02 -18.66
N ASN A 60 4.81 -0.98 -18.82
CA ASN A 60 6.23 -0.71 -19.06
C ASN A 60 6.50 0.19 -20.28
N ARG A 61 5.57 0.24 -21.25
CA ARG A 61 5.66 1.12 -22.43
C ARG A 61 5.51 2.60 -22.10
N LEU A 62 4.93 2.92 -20.93
CA LEU A 62 4.76 4.29 -20.47
C LEU A 62 6.09 4.96 -20.10
N GLY A 63 7.17 4.15 -19.93
CA GLY A 63 8.46 4.66 -19.48
C GLY A 63 8.44 5.08 -18.02
N TYR A 64 9.02 6.26 -17.74
CA TYR A 64 9.16 6.76 -16.37
C TYR A 64 7.85 7.36 -15.84
N VAL A 65 7.34 6.82 -14.74
CA VAL A 65 6.05 7.15 -14.14
C VAL A 65 6.17 7.28 -12.62
N THR A 66 5.12 7.76 -11.97
CA THR A 66 4.98 7.70 -10.51
C THR A 66 3.94 6.63 -10.16
N ALA A 67 4.38 5.58 -9.47
CA ALA A 67 3.52 4.53 -8.91
C ALA A 67 3.10 4.90 -7.49
N ILE A 68 1.80 4.84 -7.21
CA ILE A 68 1.24 5.19 -5.90
C ILE A 68 0.37 4.07 -5.37
N THR A 69 0.71 3.58 -4.19
CA THR A 69 -0.14 2.69 -3.38
C THR A 69 -0.35 3.30 -2.01
N ARG A 70 -1.53 3.17 -1.48
CA ARG A 70 -1.88 3.74 -0.18
C ARG A 70 -2.86 2.87 0.59
N ASN A 71 -2.90 3.09 1.90
CA ASN A 71 -4.01 2.71 2.76
C ASN A 71 -4.63 3.96 3.42
N ASN A 72 -5.36 3.78 4.51
CA ASN A 72 -6.02 4.89 5.21
C ASN A 72 -5.04 5.90 5.81
N HIS A 73 -3.85 5.46 6.20
CA HIS A 73 -2.94 6.19 7.06
C HIS A 73 -1.53 6.35 6.49
N ALA A 74 -1.22 5.68 5.37
CA ALA A 74 0.07 5.81 4.71
C ALA A 74 -0.06 5.85 3.20
N VAL A 75 0.85 6.59 2.56
CA VAL A 75 0.99 6.71 1.10
C VAL A 75 2.43 6.37 0.73
N HIS A 76 2.58 5.54 -0.28
CA HIS A 76 3.86 5.19 -0.90
C HIS A 76 3.84 5.72 -2.33
N GLU A 77 4.77 6.60 -2.67
CA GLU A 77 4.99 7.11 -4.02
C GLU A 77 6.40 6.76 -4.47
N ARG A 78 6.53 6.12 -5.61
CA ARG A 78 7.82 5.75 -6.18
C ARG A 78 7.85 6.09 -7.67
N LYS A 79 8.87 6.85 -8.07
CA LYS A 79 9.14 7.13 -9.48
C LYS A 79 10.05 6.05 -10.07
N GLY A 80 9.81 5.70 -11.31
CA GLY A 80 10.61 4.70 -12.01
C GLY A 80 9.90 4.13 -13.23
N VAL A 81 10.49 3.07 -13.77
CA VAL A 81 9.95 2.34 -14.94
C VAL A 81 9.42 0.99 -14.46
N TYR A 82 8.20 0.65 -14.88
CA TYR A 82 7.69 -0.70 -14.67
C TYR A 82 8.48 -1.71 -15.50
N THR A 83 8.77 -2.87 -14.92
CA THR A 83 9.07 -4.06 -15.73
C THR A 83 7.78 -4.69 -16.19
N LYS A 84 7.86 -5.64 -17.12
CA LYS A 84 6.69 -6.41 -17.55
C LYS A 84 6.13 -7.17 -16.33
N ALA A 85 4.86 -6.94 -16.03
CA ALA A 85 4.17 -7.66 -14.98
C ALA A 85 4.03 -9.14 -15.32
N SER A 86 4.20 -10.01 -14.35
CA SER A 86 3.95 -11.44 -14.45
C SER A 86 2.83 -11.85 -13.51
N PHE A 87 2.01 -12.84 -13.91
CA PHE A 87 0.86 -13.29 -13.14
C PHE A 87 0.89 -14.81 -12.97
N ASN A 88 0.52 -15.26 -11.77
CA ASN A 88 0.30 -16.66 -11.45
C ASN A 88 -1.02 -16.76 -10.67
N GLY A 89 -2.07 -17.26 -11.34
CA GLY A 89 -3.43 -17.15 -10.82
C GLY A 89 -3.79 -15.69 -10.57
N HIS A 90 -4.29 -15.41 -9.39
CA HIS A 90 -4.71 -14.04 -9.00
C HIS A 90 -3.60 -13.19 -8.40
N VAL A 91 -2.35 -13.66 -8.42
CA VAL A 91 -1.21 -12.92 -7.88
C VAL A 91 -0.34 -12.41 -9.02
N GLY A 92 -0.13 -11.11 -9.04
CA GLY A 92 0.76 -10.43 -9.98
C GLY A 92 2.04 -9.95 -9.30
N LEU A 93 3.11 -9.89 -10.07
CA LEU A 93 4.42 -9.42 -9.65
C LEU A 93 4.96 -8.41 -10.66
N VAL A 94 5.37 -7.25 -10.15
CA VAL A 94 6.30 -6.34 -10.82
C VAL A 94 7.51 -6.22 -9.91
N ALA A 95 8.69 -6.57 -10.38
CA ALA A 95 9.88 -6.59 -9.55
C ALA A 95 11.08 -6.00 -10.29
N ASN A 96 11.49 -4.81 -9.87
CA ASN A 96 12.75 -4.19 -10.26
C ASN A 96 13.22 -3.24 -9.14
N PRO A 97 14.39 -2.62 -9.24
CA PRO A 97 14.89 -1.73 -8.19
C PRO A 97 14.02 -0.51 -7.91
N ASP A 98 13.23 -0.06 -8.90
CA ASP A 98 12.40 1.13 -8.77
C ASP A 98 10.97 0.79 -8.36
N ILE A 99 10.30 -0.05 -9.15
CA ILE A 99 8.89 -0.39 -8.95
C ILE A 99 8.78 -1.86 -8.55
N ASP A 100 8.52 -2.10 -7.27
CA ASP A 100 8.35 -3.44 -6.71
C ASP A 100 6.94 -3.59 -6.11
N LEU A 101 6.10 -4.39 -6.77
CA LEU A 101 4.68 -4.55 -6.43
C LEU A 101 4.31 -6.02 -6.28
N ARG A 102 3.44 -6.28 -5.30
CA ARG A 102 2.67 -7.52 -5.18
C ARG A 102 1.21 -7.17 -5.44
N LEU A 103 0.63 -7.73 -6.48
CA LEU A 103 -0.71 -7.41 -6.96
C LEU A 103 -1.65 -8.57 -6.63
N PHE A 104 -2.80 -8.26 -6.03
CA PHE A 104 -3.82 -9.24 -5.66
C PHE A 104 -5.08 -8.97 -6.48
N MET A 105 -5.15 -9.56 -7.67
CA MET A 105 -6.11 -9.20 -8.72
C MET A 105 -7.58 -9.40 -8.32
N ASN A 106 -7.88 -10.27 -7.37
CA ASN A 106 -9.23 -10.46 -6.84
C ASN A 106 -9.83 -9.19 -6.20
N ALA A 107 -9.00 -8.24 -5.79
CA ALA A 107 -9.45 -6.97 -5.22
C ALA A 107 -9.60 -5.85 -6.26
N TRP A 108 -9.21 -6.07 -7.52
CA TRP A 108 -9.28 -5.07 -8.58
C TRP A 108 -10.62 -5.13 -9.28
N HIS A 109 -11.45 -4.09 -9.13
CA HIS A 109 -12.82 -4.09 -9.62
C HIS A 109 -13.05 -3.15 -10.80
N SER A 110 -12.57 -1.92 -10.73
CA SER A 110 -12.73 -0.94 -11.80
C SER A 110 -11.44 -0.18 -12.06
N GLY A 111 -11.27 0.31 -13.29
CA GLY A 111 -10.10 1.07 -13.71
C GLY A 111 -10.49 2.23 -14.61
N PHE A 112 -9.71 3.30 -14.54
CA PHE A 112 -9.95 4.52 -15.31
C PHE A 112 -8.64 5.12 -15.80
N ALA A 113 -8.67 5.66 -17.03
CA ALA A 113 -7.74 6.67 -17.46
C ALA A 113 -8.29 8.03 -16.99
N VAL A 114 -7.55 8.69 -16.10
CA VAL A 114 -8.02 9.89 -15.40
C VAL A 114 -7.25 11.11 -15.84
N ASN A 115 -7.98 12.19 -16.11
CA ASN A 115 -7.45 13.50 -16.47
C ASN A 115 -7.77 14.51 -15.37
N GLU A 116 -6.76 14.99 -14.67
CA GLU A 116 -6.85 15.99 -13.62
C GLU A 116 -6.07 17.25 -14.05
N GLY A 117 -6.67 18.05 -14.93
CA GLY A 117 -5.98 19.16 -15.60
C GLY A 117 -4.86 18.63 -16.50
N ASP A 118 -3.62 19.03 -16.24
CA ASP A 118 -2.45 18.57 -17.00
C ASP A 118 -1.95 17.20 -16.57
N ARG A 119 -2.49 16.63 -15.48
CA ARG A 119 -2.06 15.34 -14.95
C ARG A 119 -2.88 14.20 -15.54
N LYS A 120 -2.22 13.26 -16.17
CA LYS A 120 -2.82 12.01 -16.68
C LYS A 120 -2.39 10.83 -15.82
N SER A 121 -3.30 9.88 -15.60
CA SER A 121 -3.01 8.69 -14.81
C SER A 121 -3.90 7.51 -15.20
N LEU A 122 -3.45 6.31 -14.83
CA LEU A 122 -4.27 5.11 -14.75
C LEU A 122 -4.59 4.87 -13.25
N GLN A 123 -5.85 4.75 -12.91
CA GLN A 123 -6.28 4.56 -11.53
C GLN A 123 -7.17 3.33 -11.42
N PHE A 124 -6.90 2.49 -10.44
CA PHE A 124 -7.59 1.23 -10.22
C PHE A 124 -8.20 1.20 -8.84
N PHE A 125 -9.41 0.68 -8.74
CA PHE A 125 -10.24 0.70 -7.55
C PHE A 125 -10.76 -0.68 -7.22
N ASP A 126 -11.00 -0.92 -5.94
CA ASP A 126 -11.65 -2.12 -5.44
C ASP A 126 -13.19 -2.03 -5.56
N GLN A 127 -13.88 -3.05 -5.10
CA GLN A 127 -15.33 -3.13 -5.13
C GLN A 127 -16.02 -2.05 -4.27
N SER A 128 -15.35 -1.52 -3.25
CA SER A 128 -15.86 -0.40 -2.45
C SER A 128 -15.63 0.97 -3.12
N GLY A 129 -14.90 1.00 -4.23
CA GLY A 129 -14.49 2.23 -4.91
C GLY A 129 -13.34 2.96 -4.25
N GLU A 130 -12.62 2.30 -3.33
CA GLU A 130 -11.36 2.78 -2.78
C GLU A 130 -10.20 2.49 -3.74
N ALA A 131 -9.24 3.43 -3.84
CA ALA A 131 -8.13 3.26 -4.75
C ALA A 131 -7.17 2.14 -4.31
N VAL A 132 -6.94 1.18 -5.19
CA VAL A 132 -5.96 0.09 -5.03
C VAL A 132 -4.57 0.55 -5.45
N HIS A 133 -4.47 1.10 -6.66
CA HIS A 133 -3.20 1.52 -7.23
C HIS A 133 -3.40 2.62 -8.26
N LYS A 134 -2.45 3.55 -8.34
CA LYS A 134 -2.48 4.64 -9.32
C LYS A 134 -1.12 4.79 -9.98
N ILE A 135 -1.13 5.06 -11.28
CA ILE A 135 0.07 5.26 -12.11
C ILE A 135 -0.05 6.62 -12.76
N TYR A 136 0.70 7.59 -12.29
CA TYR A 136 0.72 8.95 -12.85
C TYR A 136 1.82 9.10 -13.89
N LEU A 137 1.50 9.75 -14.99
CA LEU A 137 2.51 10.17 -15.93
C LEU A 137 3.33 11.32 -15.34
N THR A 138 4.60 11.34 -15.71
CA THR A 138 5.55 12.42 -15.46
C THR A 138 5.89 13.11 -16.76
N GLU A 139 6.67 14.17 -16.71
CA GLU A 139 7.22 14.86 -17.90
C GLU A 139 8.09 13.92 -18.77
N ASN A 140 8.65 12.87 -18.15
CA ASN A 140 9.52 11.88 -18.82
C ASN A 140 8.74 10.62 -19.30
N SER A 141 7.41 10.65 -19.20
CA SER A 141 6.58 9.54 -19.63
C SER A 141 6.32 9.57 -21.15
N ASN A 142 6.12 8.39 -21.73
CA ASN A 142 5.73 8.25 -23.13
C ASN A 142 4.23 8.47 -23.32
N LEU A 143 3.83 9.72 -23.59
CA LEU A 143 2.43 10.13 -23.76
C LEU A 143 1.77 9.35 -24.91
N LYS A 144 2.47 9.13 -26.03
CA LYS A 144 1.91 8.39 -27.18
C LYS A 144 1.58 6.94 -26.80
N ALA A 145 2.45 6.29 -26.02
CA ALA A 145 2.19 4.94 -25.52
C ALA A 145 0.98 4.92 -24.57
N TYR A 146 0.83 5.95 -23.72
CA TYR A 146 -0.33 6.11 -22.86
C TYR A 146 -1.62 6.21 -23.67
N GLU A 147 -1.67 7.09 -24.68
CA GLU A 147 -2.83 7.28 -25.54
C GLU A 147 -3.22 5.98 -26.28
N GLN A 148 -2.24 5.23 -26.77
CA GLN A 148 -2.45 3.93 -27.39
C GLN A 148 -3.01 2.91 -26.41
N LEU A 149 -2.44 2.84 -25.20
CA LEU A 149 -2.91 1.95 -24.14
C LEU A 149 -4.36 2.26 -23.76
N VAL A 150 -4.67 3.54 -23.52
CA VAL A 150 -6.03 3.98 -23.20
C VAL A 150 -6.99 3.61 -24.34
N SER A 151 -6.63 3.88 -25.58
CA SER A 151 -7.46 3.54 -26.75
C SER A 151 -7.72 2.03 -26.86
N THR A 152 -6.71 1.19 -26.57
CA THR A 152 -6.84 -0.28 -26.63
C THR A 152 -7.77 -0.83 -25.55
N TYR A 153 -7.64 -0.29 -24.33
CA TYR A 153 -8.37 -0.77 -23.15
C TYR A 153 -9.58 0.07 -22.79
N ALA A 154 -9.95 1.09 -23.59
CA ALA A 154 -11.17 1.86 -23.38
C ALA A 154 -12.41 0.95 -23.37
N ASP A 155 -13.26 1.11 -22.35
CA ASP A 155 -14.55 0.44 -22.29
C ASP A 155 -15.62 1.43 -22.77
N HIS A 156 -16.17 1.16 -23.95
CA HIS A 156 -17.24 1.95 -24.57
C HIS A 156 -18.64 1.38 -24.29
N SER A 157 -18.71 0.30 -23.49
CA SER A 157 -19.99 -0.24 -23.06
C SER A 157 -20.73 0.77 -22.19
N PRO A 158 -22.07 0.83 -22.24
CA PRO A 158 -22.84 1.59 -21.25
C PRO A 158 -22.54 0.96 -19.88
N GLY A 159 -21.60 1.60 -19.15
CA GLY A 159 -21.11 1.05 -17.89
C GLY A 159 -22.21 0.97 -16.85
N GLU A 160 -22.21 -0.11 -16.07
CA GLU A 160 -23.01 -0.15 -14.85
C GLU A 160 -22.57 0.98 -13.90
N PRO A 161 -23.51 1.56 -13.14
CA PRO A 161 -23.15 2.54 -12.13
C PRO A 161 -22.12 1.93 -11.18
N ILE A 162 -21.13 2.71 -10.80
CA ILE A 162 -20.24 2.31 -9.70
C ILE A 162 -21.06 2.40 -8.42
N VAL A 163 -21.63 1.27 -8.03
CA VAL A 163 -22.22 1.10 -6.73
C VAL A 163 -21.11 0.64 -5.80
N ALA A 164 -20.69 1.52 -4.90
CA ALA A 164 -19.71 1.14 -3.89
C ALA A 164 -20.35 0.05 -3.01
N ALA A 165 -19.78 -1.14 -3.01
CA ALA A 165 -20.10 -2.11 -1.98
C ALA A 165 -19.65 -1.57 -0.61
N ALA A 166 -20.39 -1.91 0.43
CA ALA A 166 -19.94 -1.58 1.79
C ALA A 166 -18.52 -2.09 1.99
N SER A 167 -17.67 -1.26 2.60
CA SER A 167 -16.36 -1.73 3.03
C SER A 167 -16.55 -2.99 3.87
N PRO A 168 -15.75 -4.05 3.67
CA PRO A 168 -15.90 -5.27 4.46
C PRO A 168 -15.86 -4.93 5.94
N ALA A 169 -16.76 -5.56 6.67
CA ALA A 169 -16.84 -5.43 8.11
C ALA A 169 -15.47 -5.72 8.77
N ILE A 170 -15.21 -5.03 9.87
CA ILE A 170 -14.08 -5.35 10.76
C ILE A 170 -14.22 -6.81 11.14
N ILE A 171 -13.22 -7.62 10.80
CA ILE A 171 -13.19 -9.03 11.20
C ILE A 171 -12.91 -9.03 12.70
N ASN A 172 -13.90 -9.44 13.49
CA ASN A 172 -13.69 -9.66 14.91
C ASN A 172 -12.61 -10.73 15.11
N GLU A 173 -11.65 -10.45 15.97
CA GLU A 173 -10.61 -11.41 16.32
C GLU A 173 -11.25 -12.64 16.98
N THR A 174 -10.75 -13.82 16.66
CA THR A 174 -11.09 -15.04 17.39
C THR A 174 -10.64 -14.88 18.84
N PRO A 175 -11.48 -15.16 19.86
CA PRO A 175 -11.05 -15.12 21.25
C PRO A 175 -9.80 -15.97 21.49
N ASP A 176 -8.84 -15.46 22.27
CA ASP A 176 -7.54 -16.10 22.46
C ASP A 176 -7.66 -17.50 23.09
N ASP A 177 -8.68 -17.73 23.92
CA ASP A 177 -8.99 -19.03 24.55
C ASP A 177 -9.47 -20.10 23.56
N LYS A 178 -9.82 -19.71 22.33
CA LYS A 178 -10.22 -20.61 21.24
C LYS A 178 -9.09 -20.87 20.24
N ILE A 179 -7.92 -20.29 20.45
CA ILE A 179 -6.76 -20.45 19.58
C ILE A 179 -5.83 -21.49 20.17
N ASP A 180 -5.33 -22.40 19.34
CA ASP A 180 -4.20 -23.27 19.69
C ASP A 180 -2.90 -22.42 19.71
N ILE A 181 -2.70 -21.71 20.85
CA ILE A 181 -1.54 -20.83 21.03
C ILE A 181 -0.25 -21.63 20.99
N GLY A 182 -0.21 -22.84 21.56
CA GLY A 182 0.98 -23.70 21.55
C GLY A 182 1.38 -24.10 20.13
N GLY A 183 0.43 -24.60 19.35
CA GLY A 183 0.66 -24.94 17.93
C GLY A 183 1.01 -23.72 17.09
N PHE A 184 0.39 -22.56 17.35
CA PHE A 184 0.71 -21.30 16.67
C PHE A 184 2.16 -20.86 16.94
N GLN A 185 2.60 -20.89 18.20
CA GLN A 185 3.96 -20.53 18.59
C GLN A 185 5.00 -21.48 18.01
N GLN A 186 4.70 -22.79 17.99
CA GLN A 186 5.55 -23.77 17.33
C GLN A 186 5.66 -23.48 15.83
N ALA A 187 4.55 -23.28 15.12
CA ALA A 187 4.54 -22.96 13.70
C ALA A 187 5.32 -21.68 13.39
N TRP A 188 5.27 -20.66 14.28
CA TRP A 188 6.07 -19.45 14.15
C TRP A 188 7.57 -19.74 14.19
N THR A 189 8.02 -20.59 15.13
CA THR A 189 9.45 -20.93 15.26
C THR A 189 9.97 -21.82 14.14
N GLU A 190 9.07 -22.51 13.44
CA GLU A 190 9.37 -23.39 12.31
C GLU A 190 9.31 -22.71 10.94
N LEU A 191 8.97 -21.39 10.88
CA LEU A 191 8.95 -20.64 9.64
C LEU A 191 10.30 -20.72 8.91
N LYS A 192 10.24 -20.96 7.61
CA LYS A 192 11.41 -21.02 6.72
C LYS A 192 11.48 -19.84 5.77
N ASP A 193 10.35 -19.16 5.57
CA ASP A 193 10.22 -17.96 4.74
C ASP A 193 9.17 -17.00 5.33
N THR A 194 9.42 -15.71 5.23
CA THR A 194 8.46 -14.68 5.69
C THR A 194 7.12 -14.72 4.94
N HIS A 195 7.07 -15.26 3.72
CA HIS A 195 5.83 -15.41 2.95
C HIS A 195 4.89 -16.47 3.53
N GLU A 196 5.42 -17.45 4.28
CA GLU A 196 4.62 -18.48 4.97
C GLU A 196 3.78 -17.89 6.13
N PHE A 197 4.18 -16.70 6.62
CA PHE A 197 3.55 -16.07 7.78
C PHE A 197 2.06 -15.83 7.60
N PHE A 198 1.64 -15.33 6.43
CA PHE A 198 0.23 -15.10 6.15
C PHE A 198 -0.58 -16.40 6.11
N GLY A 199 -0.03 -17.44 5.51
CA GLY A 199 -0.64 -18.79 5.50
C GLY A 199 -0.78 -19.36 6.92
N MET A 200 0.23 -19.16 7.77
CA MET A 200 0.20 -19.53 9.17
C MET A 200 -0.94 -18.80 9.92
N LEU A 201 -1.06 -17.48 9.77
CA LEU A 201 -2.14 -16.71 10.40
C LEU A 201 -3.52 -17.28 10.03
N ASN A 202 -3.75 -17.53 8.75
CA ASN A 202 -5.01 -18.10 8.27
C ASN A 202 -5.27 -19.49 8.83
N ARG A 203 -4.25 -20.34 8.91
CA ARG A 203 -4.35 -21.71 9.46
C ARG A 203 -4.84 -21.72 10.91
N PHE A 204 -4.40 -20.77 11.72
CA PHE A 204 -4.76 -20.68 13.14
C PHE A 204 -5.94 -19.72 13.41
N GLY A 205 -6.48 -19.06 12.38
CA GLY A 205 -7.57 -18.09 12.52
C GLY A 205 -7.17 -16.84 13.33
N VAL A 206 -5.89 -16.45 13.26
CA VAL A 206 -5.31 -15.36 14.03
C VAL A 206 -5.17 -14.11 13.16
N SER A 207 -5.65 -12.94 13.64
CA SER A 207 -5.38 -11.67 12.97
C SER A 207 -3.89 -11.31 13.07
N ARG A 208 -3.42 -10.44 12.17
CA ARG A 208 -2.00 -10.06 12.22
C ARG A 208 -1.63 -9.33 13.51
N ARG A 209 -2.48 -8.42 14.00
CA ARG A 209 -2.26 -7.76 15.29
C ARG A 209 -2.34 -8.73 16.46
N GLN A 210 -3.30 -9.66 16.45
CA GLN A 210 -3.42 -10.69 17.47
C GLN A 210 -2.16 -11.58 17.52
N ALA A 211 -1.59 -11.91 16.36
CA ALA A 211 -0.35 -12.65 16.27
C ALA A 211 0.81 -11.99 17.04
N MET A 212 0.85 -10.65 17.11
CA MET A 212 1.91 -9.95 17.82
C MET A 212 1.87 -10.25 19.33
N ARG A 213 0.68 -10.24 19.94
CA ARG A 213 0.54 -10.55 21.38
C ARG A 213 0.63 -12.05 21.70
N LEU A 214 0.32 -12.92 20.73
CA LEU A 214 0.39 -14.38 20.89
C LEU A 214 1.74 -14.98 20.47
N ALA A 215 2.66 -14.18 19.95
CA ALA A 215 3.97 -14.60 19.47
C ALA A 215 4.78 -15.33 20.55
N PRO A 216 5.71 -16.23 20.16
CA PRO A 216 6.68 -16.76 21.10
C PRO A 216 7.46 -15.62 21.78
N LYS A 217 7.81 -15.82 23.05
CA LYS A 217 8.48 -14.78 23.86
C LYS A 217 9.71 -14.20 23.14
N GLY A 218 9.71 -12.88 22.97
CA GLY A 218 10.78 -12.12 22.32
C GLY A 218 10.72 -12.09 20.79
N ASN A 219 9.78 -12.80 20.14
CA ASN A 219 9.59 -12.76 18.70
C ASN A 219 8.75 -11.57 18.25
N ALA A 220 7.82 -11.11 19.08
CA ALA A 220 7.16 -9.81 18.90
C ALA A 220 7.23 -9.04 20.21
N VAL A 221 7.58 -7.77 20.14
CA VAL A 221 7.73 -6.87 21.28
C VAL A 221 7.15 -5.53 20.90
N GLU A 222 6.21 -5.04 21.71
CA GLU A 222 5.65 -3.69 21.51
C GLU A 222 6.69 -2.63 21.86
N VAL A 223 6.79 -1.60 21.03
CA VAL A 223 7.78 -0.53 21.15
C VAL A 223 7.12 0.84 20.99
N PHE A 224 7.79 1.89 21.43
CA PHE A 224 7.29 3.26 21.30
C PHE A 224 7.52 3.82 19.90
N TRP A 225 6.51 4.48 19.33
CA TRP A 225 6.65 5.20 18.06
C TRP A 225 7.77 6.27 18.10
N PRO A 226 7.91 7.11 19.13
CA PRO A 226 9.02 8.08 19.21
C PRO A 226 10.41 7.44 19.08
N SER A 227 10.59 6.25 19.66
CA SER A 227 11.87 5.51 19.52
C SER A 227 12.09 5.05 18.08
N VAL A 228 11.03 4.66 17.37
CA VAL A 228 11.10 4.29 15.95
C VAL A 228 11.40 5.50 15.06
N LYS A 229 10.92 6.70 15.41
CA LYS A 229 11.31 7.94 14.72
C LYS A 229 12.81 8.19 14.85
N SER A 230 13.35 8.13 16.09
CA SER A 230 14.78 8.26 16.32
C SER A 230 15.60 7.19 15.59
N LEU A 231 15.06 5.96 15.47
CA LEU A 231 15.66 4.90 14.66
C LEU A 231 15.70 5.28 13.17
N LEU A 232 14.64 5.88 12.63
CA LEU A 232 14.60 6.31 11.24
C LEU A 232 15.56 7.48 10.99
N ASP A 233 15.72 8.40 11.95
CA ASP A 233 16.73 9.46 11.91
C ASP A 233 18.16 8.85 11.85
N GLU A 234 18.48 7.89 12.71
CA GLU A 234 19.77 7.17 12.72
C GLU A 234 20.02 6.42 11.41
N ILE A 235 19.00 5.77 10.84
CA ILE A 235 19.07 5.11 9.53
C ILE A 235 19.45 6.10 8.43
N SER A 236 18.82 7.28 8.46
CA SER A 236 19.08 8.36 7.52
C SER A 236 20.53 8.88 7.67
N GLU A 237 20.98 9.16 8.89
CA GLU A 237 22.31 9.64 9.20
C GLU A 237 23.41 8.64 8.80
N GLN A 238 23.19 7.36 9.09
CA GLN A 238 24.09 6.28 8.68
C GLN A 238 23.97 5.92 7.20
N ASN A 239 23.03 6.52 6.48
CA ASN A 239 22.75 6.24 5.07
C ASN A 239 22.54 4.74 4.81
N LEU A 240 21.75 4.08 5.67
CA LEU A 240 21.44 2.66 5.55
C LEU A 240 20.30 2.42 4.53
N ASP A 241 20.40 1.33 3.79
CA ASP A 241 19.32 0.89 2.92
C ASP A 241 18.28 0.11 3.75
N ILE A 242 17.02 0.48 3.58
CA ILE A 242 15.88 -0.20 4.18
C ILE A 242 14.88 -0.63 3.12
N MET A 243 13.89 -1.41 3.55
CA MET A 243 12.70 -1.70 2.75
C MET A 243 11.49 -1.15 3.49
N VAL A 244 10.59 -0.49 2.73
CA VAL A 244 9.34 0.09 3.24
C VAL A 244 8.18 -0.53 2.47
N PHE A 245 7.26 -1.17 3.19
CA PHE A 245 6.09 -1.84 2.64
C PHE A 245 4.84 -1.07 3.03
N ILE A 246 4.11 -0.58 2.06
CA ILE A 246 2.78 -0.01 2.26
C ILE A 246 1.83 -0.71 1.30
N GLY A 247 0.70 -1.16 1.82
CA GLY A 247 -0.25 -1.89 1.01
C GLY A 247 -1.69 -1.69 1.44
N ASN A 248 -2.56 -2.21 0.60
CA ASN A 248 -3.99 -2.36 0.80
C ASN A 248 -4.40 -3.77 0.34
N ARG A 249 -5.69 -4.02 0.14
CA ARG A 249 -6.20 -5.34 -0.25
C ARG A 249 -5.71 -5.82 -1.62
N GLY A 250 -5.47 -4.90 -2.54
CA GLY A 250 -5.15 -5.23 -3.94
C GLY A 250 -3.70 -5.02 -4.32
N CYS A 251 -2.90 -4.32 -3.50
CA CYS A 251 -1.52 -4.03 -3.82
C CYS A 251 -0.66 -3.84 -2.58
N ILE A 252 0.54 -4.41 -2.59
CA ILE A 252 1.64 -4.03 -1.69
C ILE A 252 2.72 -3.42 -2.56
N GLN A 253 3.11 -2.19 -2.26
CA GLN A 253 4.22 -1.48 -2.89
C GLN A 253 5.40 -1.43 -1.94
N ILE A 254 6.59 -1.74 -2.48
CA ILE A 254 7.81 -1.92 -1.71
C ILE A 254 8.86 -0.95 -2.22
N HIS A 255 9.38 -0.12 -1.34
CA HIS A 255 10.62 0.62 -1.58
C HIS A 255 11.81 -0.18 -1.05
N THR A 256 12.90 -0.20 -1.79
CA THR A 256 14.18 -0.71 -1.33
C THR A 256 15.25 0.33 -1.63
N GLY A 257 15.85 0.90 -0.60
CA GLY A 257 16.87 1.95 -0.75
C GLY A 257 16.96 2.87 0.46
N LYS A 258 17.40 4.09 0.20
CA LYS A 258 17.55 5.14 1.21
C LYS A 258 16.20 5.77 1.56
N ALA A 259 16.13 6.29 2.79
CA ALA A 259 15.05 7.14 3.27
C ALA A 259 15.70 8.29 4.06
N ASN A 260 16.18 9.30 3.34
CA ASN A 260 17.10 10.28 3.91
C ASN A 260 16.44 11.63 4.22
N LYS A 261 15.51 12.10 3.40
CA LYS A 261 14.88 13.40 3.60
C LYS A 261 13.64 13.27 4.47
N LEU A 262 13.84 13.19 5.77
CA LEU A 262 12.76 13.09 6.76
C LEU A 262 12.20 14.46 7.11
N LEU A 263 10.86 14.61 7.14
CA LEU A 263 10.20 15.87 7.43
C LEU A 263 8.88 15.66 8.17
N GLN A 264 8.73 16.34 9.31
CA GLN A 264 7.46 16.42 10.02
C GLN A 264 6.61 17.58 9.50
N THR A 265 5.35 17.31 9.17
CA THR A 265 4.39 18.35 8.73
C THR A 265 3.02 18.09 9.36
N GLY A 266 2.70 18.80 10.44
CA GLY A 266 1.50 18.53 11.23
C GLY A 266 1.48 17.08 11.70
N PRO A 267 0.39 16.31 11.49
CA PRO A 267 0.31 14.91 11.91
C PRO A 267 1.02 13.94 10.95
N TRP A 268 1.76 14.45 9.96
CA TRP A 268 2.40 13.63 8.94
C TRP A 268 3.90 13.55 9.15
N PHE A 269 4.39 12.32 9.31
CA PHE A 269 5.80 11.98 9.16
C PHE A 269 6.06 11.62 7.69
N ASN A 270 7.03 12.29 7.07
CA ASN A 270 7.27 12.16 5.64
C ASN A 270 8.71 11.74 5.35
N VAL A 271 8.87 10.94 4.30
CA VAL A 271 10.12 10.79 3.54
C VAL A 271 9.90 11.51 2.20
N LEU A 272 10.78 12.42 1.84
CA LEU A 272 10.65 13.26 0.64
C LEU A 272 11.91 13.20 -0.23
N ASP A 273 12.38 12.00 -0.52
CA ASP A 273 13.50 11.78 -1.43
C ASP A 273 13.08 12.00 -2.89
N PRO A 274 13.99 12.27 -3.81
CA PRO A 274 13.65 12.58 -5.21
C PRO A 274 12.81 11.51 -5.91
N GLU A 275 13.12 10.23 -5.62
CA GLU A 275 12.50 9.09 -6.29
C GLU A 275 11.50 8.34 -5.40
N PHE A 276 11.54 8.56 -4.09
CA PHE A 276 10.70 7.87 -3.11
C PHE A 276 10.10 8.86 -2.12
N ASN A 277 8.76 8.89 -2.05
CA ASN A 277 8.06 9.61 -1.00
C ASN A 277 7.19 8.64 -0.20
N MET A 278 7.20 8.85 1.11
CA MET A 278 6.29 8.22 2.04
C MET A 278 5.59 9.30 2.86
N HIS A 279 4.30 9.18 3.05
CA HIS A 279 3.54 10.01 3.96
C HIS A 279 2.83 9.11 4.96
N LEU A 280 3.13 9.27 6.24
CA LEU A 280 2.60 8.45 7.33
C LEU A 280 1.88 9.33 8.35
N ARG A 281 0.61 9.03 8.64
CA ARG A 281 -0.16 9.70 9.70
C ARG A 281 0.21 9.13 11.06
N GLU A 282 0.91 9.93 11.87
CA GLU A 282 1.36 9.51 13.19
C GLU A 282 0.21 9.37 14.20
N ASP A 283 -0.78 10.23 14.09
CA ASP A 283 -1.97 10.23 14.97
C ASP A 283 -2.90 9.03 14.76
N ALA A 284 -2.65 8.22 13.72
CA ALA A 284 -3.37 6.98 13.45
C ALA A 284 -2.63 5.73 13.93
N ILE A 285 -1.43 5.88 14.48
CA ILE A 285 -0.64 4.74 14.96
C ILE A 285 -1.12 4.34 16.36
N GLU A 286 -1.78 3.19 16.45
CA GLU A 286 -2.24 2.62 17.72
C GLU A 286 -1.14 1.83 18.41
N SER A 287 -0.42 0.99 17.65
CA SER A 287 0.68 0.19 18.20
C SER A 287 1.80 -0.03 17.19
N VAL A 288 3.00 -0.21 17.71
CA VAL A 288 4.21 -0.51 16.94
C VAL A 288 4.87 -1.74 17.52
N TRP A 289 5.24 -2.68 16.65
CA TRP A 289 5.84 -3.95 17.07
C TRP A 289 7.16 -4.19 16.36
N ARG A 290 8.19 -4.51 17.13
CA ARG A 290 9.39 -5.16 16.62
C ARG A 290 9.12 -6.65 16.51
N VAL A 291 9.19 -7.18 15.29
CA VAL A 291 8.83 -8.57 14.99
C VAL A 291 10.02 -9.32 14.43
N LYS A 292 10.29 -10.51 14.97
CA LYS A 292 11.32 -11.41 14.50
C LYS A 292 10.70 -12.68 13.92
N LYS A 293 11.04 -12.99 12.69
CA LYS A 293 10.59 -14.20 11.99
C LYS A 293 11.81 -15.01 11.59
N PRO A 294 11.93 -16.28 12.01
CA PRO A 294 12.97 -17.16 11.51
C PRO A 294 12.75 -17.46 10.03
N THR A 295 13.85 -17.62 9.31
CA THR A 295 13.88 -18.05 7.91
C THR A 295 15.09 -18.95 7.68
N ASN A 296 15.15 -19.61 6.51
CA ASN A 296 16.34 -20.38 6.12
C ASN A 296 17.61 -19.51 6.03
N ASP A 297 17.45 -18.20 5.80
CA ASP A 297 18.56 -17.24 5.70
C ASP A 297 18.89 -16.56 7.03
N GLY A 298 18.29 -17.00 8.14
CA GLY A 298 18.41 -16.41 9.47
C GLY A 298 17.15 -15.65 9.91
N ILE A 299 17.28 -14.87 10.96
CA ILE A 299 16.15 -14.10 11.51
C ILE A 299 15.95 -12.83 10.66
N VAL A 300 14.71 -12.58 10.30
CA VAL A 300 14.27 -11.33 9.68
C VAL A 300 13.55 -10.48 10.73
N THR A 301 14.01 -9.25 10.90
CA THR A 301 13.45 -8.30 11.85
C THR A 301 12.68 -7.20 11.12
N SER A 302 11.44 -6.96 11.53
CA SER A 302 10.60 -5.87 11.02
C SER A 302 10.11 -4.97 12.15
N LEU A 303 9.77 -3.74 11.79
CA LEU A 303 8.92 -2.85 12.58
C LEU A 303 7.58 -2.80 11.87
N GLU A 304 6.51 -3.14 12.56
CA GLU A 304 5.16 -3.22 12.01
C GLU A 304 4.24 -2.27 12.77
N LEU A 305 3.65 -1.31 12.07
CA LEU A 305 2.77 -0.29 12.63
C LEU A 305 1.32 -0.64 12.33
N PHE A 306 0.47 -0.53 13.35
CA PHE A 306 -0.94 -0.88 13.26
C PHE A 306 -1.83 0.30 13.63
N ASP A 307 -3.00 0.38 12.97
CA ASP A 307 -4.09 1.28 13.33
C ASP A 307 -4.97 0.70 14.45
N ALA A 308 -5.96 1.47 14.89
CA ALA A 308 -6.89 1.07 15.95
C ALA A 308 -7.72 -0.16 15.58
N GLU A 309 -8.01 -0.34 14.30
CA GLU A 309 -8.74 -1.51 13.75
C GLU A 309 -7.84 -2.75 13.62
N GLY A 310 -6.53 -2.63 13.83
CA GLY A 310 -5.56 -3.71 13.73
C GLY A 310 -5.05 -3.97 12.32
N ASN A 311 -5.28 -3.04 11.39
CA ASN A 311 -4.69 -3.12 10.06
C ASN A 311 -3.24 -2.63 10.09
N VAL A 312 -2.42 -3.21 9.22
CA VAL A 312 -1.04 -2.76 9.03
C VAL A 312 -1.04 -1.42 8.28
N ILE A 313 -0.42 -0.41 8.87
CA ILE A 313 -0.20 0.89 8.23
C ILE A 313 1.04 0.83 7.34
N VAL A 314 2.18 0.45 7.93
CA VAL A 314 3.48 0.35 7.25
C VAL A 314 4.36 -0.69 7.94
N GLN A 315 5.26 -1.29 7.17
CA GLN A 315 6.28 -2.17 7.72
C GLN A 315 7.66 -1.71 7.22
N PHE A 316 8.63 -1.70 8.13
CA PHE A 316 10.03 -1.40 7.84
C PHE A 316 10.88 -2.65 8.04
N PHE A 317 11.81 -2.88 7.13
CA PHE A 317 12.76 -3.99 7.18
C PHE A 317 14.16 -3.46 6.81
N GLY A 318 15.19 -4.16 7.25
CA GLY A 318 16.51 -4.00 6.66
C GLY A 318 16.53 -4.50 5.21
N LYS A 319 17.30 -3.84 4.35
CA LYS A 319 17.48 -4.31 2.97
C LYS A 319 17.99 -5.74 2.96
N ARG A 320 17.29 -6.59 2.23
CA ARG A 320 17.68 -7.99 2.03
C ARG A 320 17.40 -8.45 0.61
N LYS A 321 18.07 -9.52 0.23
CA LYS A 321 17.79 -10.29 -0.97
C LYS A 321 17.56 -11.75 -0.56
N PRO A 322 16.81 -12.55 -1.32
CA PRO A 322 16.73 -13.99 -1.10
C PRO A 322 18.13 -14.61 -0.98
N ARG A 323 18.33 -15.52 -0.05
CA ARG A 323 19.61 -16.22 0.24
C ARG A 323 20.70 -15.29 0.82
N VAL A 324 20.35 -14.11 1.28
CA VAL A 324 21.27 -13.20 1.97
C VAL A 324 20.69 -12.90 3.35
N PRO A 325 21.45 -13.14 4.43
CA PRO A 325 21.05 -12.77 5.78
C PRO A 325 20.73 -11.28 5.88
N GLU A 326 19.87 -10.94 6.83
CA GLU A 326 19.53 -9.55 7.13
C GLU A 326 20.78 -8.75 7.54
N SER A 327 20.82 -7.47 7.17
CA SER A 327 21.90 -6.54 7.51
C SER A 327 22.17 -6.49 9.02
N ILE A 328 23.44 -6.65 9.40
CA ILE A 328 23.91 -6.51 10.80
C ILE A 328 23.65 -5.07 11.29
N ALA A 329 23.89 -4.06 10.44
CA ALA A 329 23.66 -2.67 10.79
C ALA A 329 22.17 -2.41 11.12
N TRP A 330 21.25 -2.92 10.31
CA TRP A 330 19.81 -2.84 10.59
C TRP A 330 19.45 -3.48 11.95
N ARG A 331 19.93 -4.71 12.20
CA ARG A 331 19.67 -5.39 13.48
C ARG A 331 20.18 -4.60 14.68
N LYS A 332 21.38 -4.00 14.56
CA LYS A 332 21.98 -3.19 15.61
C LYS A 332 21.11 -1.97 15.90
N VAL A 333 20.81 -1.17 14.89
CA VAL A 333 19.97 0.03 15.04
C VAL A 333 18.61 -0.34 15.64
N VAL A 334 17.95 -1.38 15.12
CA VAL A 334 16.66 -1.83 15.69
C VAL A 334 16.80 -2.25 17.16
N ALA A 335 17.88 -2.93 17.54
CA ALA A 335 18.09 -3.33 18.94
C ALA A 335 18.33 -2.12 19.86
N ASP A 336 19.09 -1.13 19.40
CA ASP A 336 19.47 0.04 20.18
C ASP A 336 18.28 0.99 20.46
N TYR A 337 17.34 1.10 19.50
CA TYR A 337 16.23 2.05 19.57
C TYR A 337 14.87 1.43 19.97
N THR A 338 14.71 0.12 19.90
CA THR A 338 13.42 -0.51 20.28
C THR A 338 13.36 -0.85 21.76
N ILE A 339 13.15 0.16 22.56
CA ILE A 339 12.88 0.01 23.99
C ILE A 339 11.45 -0.51 24.16
N GLN A 340 11.25 -1.50 25.03
CA GLN A 340 9.92 -2.02 25.37
C GLN A 340 9.03 -0.92 25.98
N LYS A 341 7.76 -0.94 25.64
CA LYS A 341 6.72 -0.07 26.19
C LYS A 341 6.38 -0.47 27.62
#